data_0a3c3cac78024ad7440e3427de007169
#
_entry.id   0a3c3cac78024ad7440e3427de007169
#
_cell.length_a   1.000
_cell.length_b   1.000
_cell.length_c   1.000
_cell.angle_alpha   90.00
_cell.angle_beta   90.00
_cell.angle_gamma   90.00
#
_symmetry.space_group_name_H-M   'P 1'
#
loop_
_entity.id
_entity.type
_entity.pdbx_description
1 polymer ?
#
loop_
_entity_poly.entity_id
_entity_poly.type
_entity_poly.pdbx_seq_one_letter_code
_entity_poly.pdbx_strand_id
1 'polypeptide(L)'
;VHSAEEMLIFLPDITEQEKIAKTIVALNGKIENNFSVCVELEAMAKTLYDYWFTQFDFPDENGKPYCSSGGEMVWNDQLKREIPKRWDVRPLSHVISSINTGLNPRDNFILGNGDIQYLTVKNLTTSGTIDFSGCDTVDEQAREIIHKRSDVSVGDILFASIAPLGRCYLIQNPPE
;
A
#
# COMPACT_ATOMS: atom_id res chain seq x y z
N VAL A 1 -32.49 -2.82 30.85
CA VAL A 1 -31.99 -2.06 29.69
C VAL A 1 -32.32 -0.61 29.98
N HIS A 2 -31.32 0.21 30.41
CA HIS A 2 -31.54 1.67 30.54
C HIS A 2 -31.72 2.28 29.16
N SER A 3 -32.74 3.13 29.02
CA SER A 3 -32.97 3.91 27.81
C SER A 3 -31.82 4.91 27.61
N ALA A 4 -31.42 5.19 26.37
CA ALA A 4 -30.43 6.22 26.09
C ALA A 4 -30.82 7.61 26.63
N GLU A 5 -32.12 7.83 26.83
CA GLU A 5 -32.69 9.05 27.41
C GLU A 5 -32.36 9.23 28.91
N GLU A 6 -32.00 8.16 29.62
CA GLU A 6 -31.65 8.20 31.05
C GLU A 6 -30.15 8.40 31.30
N MET A 7 -29.33 8.52 30.21
CA MET A 7 -27.88 8.65 30.31
C MET A 7 -27.51 10.05 30.80
N LEU A 8 -26.82 10.13 31.90
CA LEU A 8 -26.28 11.38 32.40
C LEU A 8 -25.04 11.81 31.57
N ILE A 9 -25.06 13.03 31.06
CA ILE A 9 -23.94 13.61 30.34
C ILE A 9 -23.47 14.90 30.99
N PHE A 10 -22.16 15.19 30.89
CA PHE A 10 -21.63 16.50 31.26
C PHE A 10 -21.85 17.47 30.08
N LEU A 11 -22.55 18.56 30.35
CA LEU A 11 -22.89 19.54 29.32
C LEU A 11 -22.31 20.91 29.72
N PRO A 12 -21.28 21.42 29.02
CA PRO A 12 -20.80 22.79 29.22
C PRO A 12 -21.83 23.81 28.75
N ASP A 13 -21.58 25.08 29.02
CA ASP A 13 -22.45 26.15 28.51
C ASP A 13 -22.45 26.20 26.96
N ILE A 14 -23.47 26.85 26.40
CA ILE A 14 -23.68 26.84 24.93
C ILE A 14 -22.52 27.48 24.17
N THR A 15 -21.88 28.50 24.75
CA THR A 15 -20.73 29.18 24.15
C THR A 15 -19.52 28.26 24.02
N GLU A 16 -19.29 27.44 25.06
CA GLU A 16 -18.22 26.44 25.07
C GLU A 16 -18.51 25.30 24.10
N GLN A 17 -19.78 24.85 24.05
CA GLN A 17 -20.23 23.85 23.06
C GLN A 17 -19.98 24.30 21.63
N GLU A 18 -20.30 25.56 21.31
CA GLU A 18 -20.07 26.13 19.97
C GLU A 18 -18.59 26.20 19.62
N LYS A 19 -17.70 26.55 20.55
CA LYS A 19 -16.25 26.57 20.33
C LYS A 19 -15.72 25.17 20.04
N ILE A 20 -16.13 24.19 20.85
CA ILE A 20 -15.76 22.79 20.65
C ILE A 20 -16.25 22.30 19.30
N ALA A 21 -17.52 22.51 18.98
CA ALA A 21 -18.12 22.12 17.71
C ALA A 21 -17.38 22.74 16.50
N LYS A 22 -17.07 24.03 16.52
CA LYS A 22 -16.32 24.71 15.45
C LYS A 22 -14.95 24.09 15.25
N THR A 23 -14.26 23.74 16.33
CA THR A 23 -12.93 23.12 16.24
C THR A 23 -13.01 21.73 15.61
N ILE A 24 -13.96 20.90 16.05
CA ILE A 24 -14.17 19.55 15.53
C ILE A 24 -14.57 19.59 14.05
N VAL A 25 -15.51 20.47 13.68
CA VAL A 25 -15.93 20.63 12.28
C VAL A 25 -14.77 21.07 11.39
N ALA A 26 -13.93 22.00 11.86
CA ALA A 26 -12.75 22.44 11.11
C ALA A 26 -11.72 21.31 10.93
N LEU A 27 -11.50 20.48 11.95
CA LEU A 27 -10.61 19.32 11.88
C LEU A 27 -11.16 18.26 10.93
N ASN A 28 -12.44 17.92 11.05
CA ASN A 28 -13.09 16.96 10.15
C ASN A 28 -13.01 17.42 8.68
N GLY A 29 -13.29 18.71 8.41
CA GLY A 29 -13.16 19.25 7.06
C GLY A 29 -11.72 19.13 6.50
N LYS A 30 -10.69 19.31 7.33
CA LYS A 30 -9.30 19.07 6.91
C LYS A 30 -9.03 17.59 6.63
N ILE A 31 -9.53 16.68 7.45
CA ILE A 31 -9.38 15.24 7.26
C ILE A 31 -10.04 14.82 5.94
N GLU A 32 -11.27 15.24 5.69
CA GLU A 32 -12.00 14.93 4.46
C GLU A 32 -11.28 15.49 3.22
N ASN A 33 -10.81 16.74 3.29
CA ASN A 33 -10.05 17.33 2.19
C ASN A 33 -8.74 16.59 1.92
N ASN A 34 -7.98 16.25 2.95
CA ASN A 34 -6.75 15.48 2.80
C ASN A 34 -7.01 14.10 2.20
N PHE A 35 -8.08 13.44 2.65
CA PHE A 35 -8.49 12.14 2.07
C PHE A 35 -8.81 12.27 0.58
N SER A 36 -9.58 13.29 0.17
CA SER A 36 -9.88 13.55 -1.24
C SER A 36 -8.62 13.80 -2.07
N VAL A 37 -7.70 14.60 -1.55
CA VAL A 37 -6.40 14.85 -2.22
C VAL A 37 -5.60 13.56 -2.38
N CYS A 38 -5.55 12.70 -1.38
CA CYS A 38 -4.86 11.41 -1.48
C CYS A 38 -5.47 10.52 -2.59
N VAL A 39 -6.80 10.42 -2.63
CA VAL A 39 -7.52 9.64 -3.67
C VAL A 39 -7.22 10.18 -5.08
N GLU A 40 -7.23 11.50 -5.24
CA GLU A 40 -6.91 12.12 -6.53
C GLU A 40 -5.46 11.88 -6.95
N LEU A 41 -4.51 12.01 -6.02
CA LEU A 41 -3.09 11.73 -6.28
C LEU A 41 -2.84 10.28 -6.66
N GLU A 42 -3.50 9.32 -6.01
CA GLU A 42 -3.42 7.90 -6.36
C GLU A 42 -3.97 7.65 -7.78
N ALA A 43 -5.10 8.26 -8.12
CA ALA A 43 -5.69 8.16 -9.45
C ALA A 43 -4.78 8.78 -10.53
N MET A 44 -4.16 9.92 -10.23
CA MET A 44 -3.18 10.56 -11.12
C MET A 44 -1.94 9.69 -11.31
N ALA A 45 -1.40 9.12 -10.24
CA ALA A 45 -0.23 8.23 -10.32
C ALA A 45 -0.52 7.00 -11.19
N LYS A 46 -1.69 6.39 -11.04
CA LYS A 46 -2.13 5.28 -11.88
C LYS A 46 -2.27 5.68 -13.34
N THR A 47 -2.90 6.83 -13.60
CA THR A 47 -3.06 7.35 -14.97
C THR A 47 -1.70 7.61 -15.62
N LEU A 48 -0.76 8.20 -14.87
CA LEU A 48 0.60 8.47 -15.34
C LEU A 48 1.36 7.17 -15.63
N TYR A 49 1.22 6.17 -14.77
CA TYR A 49 1.80 4.84 -15.00
C TYR A 49 1.26 4.21 -16.28
N ASP A 50 -0.06 4.20 -16.46
CA ASP A 50 -0.69 3.65 -17.65
C ASP A 50 -0.26 4.39 -18.92
N TYR A 51 -0.15 5.70 -18.85
CA TYR A 51 0.28 6.53 -19.96
C TYR A 51 1.74 6.26 -20.35
N TRP A 52 2.63 6.17 -19.38
CA TRP A 52 4.06 5.97 -19.63
C TRP A 52 4.45 4.52 -19.94
N PHE A 53 3.91 3.56 -19.20
CA PHE A 53 4.38 2.16 -19.21
C PHE A 53 3.45 1.21 -19.96
N THR A 54 2.19 1.58 -20.11
CA THR A 54 1.22 0.78 -20.86
C THR A 54 1.04 1.29 -22.29
N GLN A 55 0.92 2.62 -22.46
CA GLN A 55 0.77 3.27 -23.76
C GLN A 55 2.11 3.70 -24.37
N PHE A 56 3.18 3.73 -23.58
CA PHE A 56 4.54 4.16 -23.95
C PHE A 56 4.64 5.64 -24.35
N ASP A 57 3.76 6.47 -23.85
CA ASP A 57 3.77 7.92 -24.05
C ASP A 57 4.53 8.66 -22.93
N PHE A 58 5.62 8.08 -22.46
CA PHE A 58 6.58 8.78 -21.59
C PHE A 58 7.27 9.92 -22.37
N PRO A 59 7.74 10.98 -21.69
CA PRO A 59 8.40 12.10 -22.34
C PRO A 59 9.67 11.69 -23.09
N ASP A 60 9.75 12.03 -24.37
CA ASP A 60 10.97 11.92 -25.17
C ASP A 60 12.00 13.01 -24.78
N GLU A 61 13.12 13.11 -25.49
CA GLU A 61 14.18 14.09 -25.27
C GLU A 61 13.69 15.55 -25.44
N ASN A 62 12.56 15.77 -26.10
CA ASN A 62 11.91 17.06 -26.31
C ASN A 62 10.70 17.29 -25.40
N GLY A 63 10.43 16.37 -24.48
CA GLY A 63 9.27 16.40 -23.60
C GLY A 63 7.94 16.05 -24.26
N LYS A 64 7.96 15.49 -25.49
CA LYS A 64 6.75 15.03 -26.18
C LYS A 64 6.42 13.58 -25.85
N PRO A 65 5.14 13.16 -25.88
CA PRO A 65 4.76 11.77 -25.70
C PRO A 65 5.46 10.86 -26.73
N TYR A 66 6.19 9.85 -26.28
CA TYR A 66 7.07 9.06 -27.15
C TYR A 66 6.32 8.34 -28.28
N CYS A 67 5.39 7.47 -27.95
CA CYS A 67 4.67 6.66 -28.92
C CYS A 67 3.79 7.51 -29.86
N SER A 68 2.98 8.40 -29.29
CA SER A 68 2.06 9.27 -30.04
C SER A 68 2.77 10.29 -30.93
N SER A 69 4.02 10.65 -30.65
CA SER A 69 4.83 11.56 -31.46
C SER A 69 5.69 10.85 -32.51
N GLY A 70 5.50 9.54 -32.72
CA GLY A 70 6.21 8.75 -33.71
C GLY A 70 7.51 8.13 -33.23
N GLY A 71 7.64 7.91 -31.95
CA GLY A 71 8.75 7.15 -31.35
C GLY A 71 8.86 5.75 -31.96
N GLU A 72 10.09 5.28 -32.15
CA GLU A 72 10.34 4.02 -32.86
C GLU A 72 9.94 2.82 -31.98
N MET A 73 9.00 2.01 -32.48
CA MET A 73 8.47 0.84 -31.80
C MET A 73 8.98 -0.43 -32.48
N VAL A 74 9.17 -1.51 -31.73
CA VAL A 74 9.58 -2.83 -32.24
C VAL A 74 8.70 -3.92 -31.65
N TRP A 75 8.35 -4.91 -32.47
CA TRP A 75 7.60 -6.08 -32.02
C TRP A 75 8.44 -6.93 -31.06
N ASN A 76 7.86 -7.29 -29.92
CA ASN A 76 8.47 -8.19 -28.96
C ASN A 76 7.71 -9.53 -28.93
N ASP A 77 8.38 -10.61 -29.27
CA ASP A 77 7.77 -11.94 -29.37
C ASP A 77 7.42 -12.55 -28.01
N GLN A 78 8.11 -12.17 -26.93
CA GLN A 78 7.83 -12.67 -25.60
C GLN A 78 6.57 -12.04 -25.02
N LEU A 79 6.41 -10.73 -25.17
CA LEU A 79 5.26 -9.98 -24.67
C LEU A 79 4.08 -9.95 -25.64
N LYS A 80 4.29 -10.40 -26.91
CA LYS A 80 3.28 -10.37 -28.00
C LYS A 80 2.67 -8.99 -28.22
N ARG A 81 3.51 -7.94 -28.14
CA ARG A 81 3.14 -6.55 -28.37
C ARG A 81 4.33 -5.72 -28.84
N GLU A 82 4.05 -4.55 -29.37
CA GLU A 82 5.08 -3.56 -29.65
C GLU A 82 5.56 -2.89 -28.36
N ILE A 83 6.88 -2.64 -28.29
CA ILE A 83 7.54 -1.92 -27.20
C ILE A 83 8.48 -0.85 -27.80
N PRO A 84 8.84 0.20 -27.03
CA PRO A 84 9.84 1.16 -27.48
C PRO A 84 11.16 0.47 -27.84
N LYS A 85 11.76 0.82 -28.97
CA LYS A 85 12.98 0.18 -29.47
C LYS A 85 14.14 0.15 -28.48
N ARG A 86 14.21 1.14 -27.59
CA ARG A 86 15.28 1.24 -26.57
C ARG A 86 14.97 0.46 -25.30
N TRP A 87 13.80 -0.17 -25.20
CA TRP A 87 13.41 -0.94 -24.01
C TRP A 87 13.83 -2.40 -24.18
N ASP A 88 14.28 -2.98 -23.08
CA ASP A 88 14.69 -4.38 -23.01
C ASP A 88 13.66 -5.17 -22.16
N VAL A 89 13.45 -6.43 -22.51
CA VAL A 89 12.57 -7.34 -21.78
C VAL A 89 13.43 -8.36 -21.05
N ARG A 90 13.33 -8.36 -19.73
CA ARG A 90 14.07 -9.27 -18.86
C ARG A 90 13.17 -9.96 -17.85
N PRO A 91 13.50 -11.16 -17.44
CA PRO A 91 12.84 -11.79 -16.29
C PRO A 91 12.97 -10.93 -15.03
N LEU A 92 11.95 -10.94 -14.19
CA LEU A 92 11.96 -10.21 -12.91
C LEU A 92 13.18 -10.58 -12.04
N SER A 93 13.65 -11.80 -12.12
CA SER A 93 14.85 -12.27 -11.41
C SER A 93 16.14 -11.50 -11.75
N HIS A 94 16.16 -10.69 -12.82
CA HIS A 94 17.31 -9.84 -13.15
C HIS A 94 17.30 -8.50 -12.43
N VAL A 95 16.17 -8.10 -11.85
CA VAL A 95 16.00 -6.78 -11.22
C VAL A 95 15.73 -6.86 -9.72
N ILE A 96 15.46 -8.05 -9.20
CA ILE A 96 15.30 -8.30 -7.77
C ILE A 96 16.53 -9.04 -7.22
N SER A 97 16.91 -8.73 -5.99
CA SER A 97 18.04 -9.39 -5.31
C SER A 97 17.66 -10.77 -4.78
N SER A 98 16.46 -10.90 -4.23
CA SER A 98 15.94 -12.16 -3.67
C SER A 98 14.42 -12.17 -3.70
N ILE A 99 13.84 -13.36 -3.60
CA ILE A 99 12.42 -13.56 -3.39
C ILE A 99 12.22 -14.60 -2.30
N ASN A 100 11.51 -14.23 -1.26
CA ASN A 100 11.18 -15.07 -0.13
C ASN A 100 9.68 -15.17 0.06
N THR A 101 9.20 -16.26 0.63
CA THR A 101 7.80 -16.44 0.98
C THR A 101 7.63 -16.39 2.49
N GLY A 102 6.59 -15.74 2.96
CA GLY A 102 6.22 -15.76 4.38
C GLY A 102 6.04 -17.17 4.92
N LEU A 103 6.18 -17.35 6.20
CA LEU A 103 6.00 -18.61 6.89
C LEU A 103 4.55 -18.77 7.32
N ASN A 104 3.94 -19.91 7.02
CA ASN A 104 2.57 -20.20 7.47
C ASN A 104 2.59 -20.45 9.00
N PRO A 105 1.73 -19.79 9.80
CA PRO A 105 1.70 -19.98 11.24
C PRO A 105 1.36 -21.41 11.67
N ARG A 106 0.43 -22.09 11.01
CA ARG A 106 -0.20 -23.36 11.44
C ARG A 106 0.70 -24.33 12.20
N ASP A 107 1.86 -24.65 11.62
CA ASP A 107 2.76 -25.68 12.12
C ASP A 107 4.08 -25.10 12.67
N ASN A 108 4.22 -23.77 12.67
CA ASN A 108 5.49 -23.11 12.96
C ASN A 108 5.46 -22.26 14.23
N PHE A 109 4.35 -21.59 14.53
CA PHE A 109 4.18 -20.72 15.70
C PHE A 109 2.71 -20.43 15.98
N ILE A 110 2.41 -19.84 17.12
CA ILE A 110 1.05 -19.53 17.58
C ILE A 110 0.78 -18.04 17.39
N LEU A 111 -0.36 -17.70 16.77
CA LEU A 111 -0.84 -16.34 16.67
C LEU A 111 -1.54 -15.90 17.96
N GLY A 112 -1.46 -14.60 18.26
CA GLY A 112 -2.04 -14.01 19.47
C GLY A 112 -1.21 -14.23 20.73
N ASN A 113 0.02 -14.74 20.61
CA ASN A 113 0.93 -14.98 21.71
C ASN A 113 2.12 -14.01 21.63
N GLY A 114 1.99 -12.82 22.21
CA GLY A 114 3.03 -11.79 22.22
C GLY A 114 2.54 -10.44 21.70
N ASP A 115 3.46 -9.48 21.58
CA ASP A 115 3.18 -8.08 21.25
C ASP A 115 3.72 -7.66 19.88
N ILE A 116 4.41 -8.55 19.17
CA ILE A 116 5.02 -8.26 17.87
C ILE A 116 3.97 -8.44 16.77
N GLN A 117 3.74 -7.42 15.98
CA GLN A 117 2.75 -7.46 14.89
C GLN A 117 3.16 -8.41 13.78
N TYR A 118 2.27 -9.31 13.41
CA TYR A 118 2.45 -10.26 12.32
C TYR A 118 1.58 -9.87 11.14
N LEU A 119 2.24 -9.46 10.05
CA LEU A 119 1.57 -9.05 8.82
C LEU A 119 1.17 -10.24 7.95
N THR A 120 -0.06 -10.18 7.48
CA THR A 120 -0.61 -11.13 6.52
C THR A 120 -1.18 -10.37 5.31
N VAL A 121 -1.58 -11.09 4.27
CA VAL A 121 -2.23 -10.49 3.09
C VAL A 121 -3.49 -9.68 3.42
N LYS A 122 -4.15 -9.99 4.54
CA LYS A 122 -5.35 -9.24 5.00
C LYS A 122 -5.02 -7.79 5.37
N ASN A 123 -3.81 -7.57 5.84
CA ASN A 123 -3.36 -6.26 6.30
C ASN A 123 -2.89 -5.35 5.15
N LEU A 124 -2.63 -5.92 3.97
CA LEU A 124 -2.32 -5.13 2.78
C LEU A 124 -3.61 -4.57 2.18
N THR A 125 -3.73 -3.25 2.15
CA THR A 125 -4.89 -2.56 1.57
C THR A 125 -4.80 -2.50 0.05
N THR A 126 -5.89 -2.13 -0.61
CA THR A 126 -5.90 -1.90 -2.06
C THR A 126 -5.17 -0.62 -2.47
N SER A 127 -5.00 0.32 -1.55
CA SER A 127 -4.26 1.57 -1.75
C SER A 127 -2.74 1.42 -1.57
N GLY A 128 -2.24 0.21 -1.31
CA GLY A 128 -0.80 0.00 -1.10
C GLY A 128 -0.30 0.46 0.27
N THR A 129 -1.17 0.47 1.27
CA THR A 129 -0.84 0.74 2.67
C THR A 129 -1.02 -0.50 3.54
N ILE A 130 -0.52 -0.46 4.76
CA ILE A 130 -0.74 -1.53 5.76
C ILE A 130 -1.77 -1.07 6.77
N ASP A 131 -2.78 -1.90 7.01
CA ASP A 131 -3.70 -1.76 8.14
C ASP A 131 -3.16 -2.54 9.34
N PHE A 132 -2.57 -1.84 10.27
CA PHE A 132 -2.03 -2.42 11.50
C PHE A 132 -3.10 -2.72 12.55
N SER A 133 -4.30 -2.15 12.45
CA SER A 133 -5.35 -2.29 13.48
C SER A 133 -5.89 -3.71 13.60
N GLY A 134 -5.81 -4.49 12.53
CA GLY A 134 -6.25 -5.88 12.45
C GLY A 134 -5.11 -6.90 12.38
N CYS A 135 -3.88 -6.52 12.74
CA CYS A 135 -2.76 -7.46 12.74
C CYS A 135 -2.90 -8.51 13.84
N ASP A 136 -2.58 -9.75 13.49
CA ASP A 136 -2.28 -10.77 14.47
C ASP A 136 -0.96 -10.42 15.19
N THR A 137 -0.70 -11.03 16.35
CA THR A 137 0.56 -10.86 17.09
C THR A 137 1.31 -12.17 17.26
N VAL A 138 2.62 -12.08 17.48
CA VAL A 138 3.50 -13.22 17.75
C VAL A 138 4.50 -12.87 18.83
N ASP A 139 5.12 -13.89 19.42
CA ASP A 139 6.20 -13.74 20.39
C ASP A 139 7.58 -13.67 19.72
N GLU A 140 8.61 -13.42 20.52
CA GLU A 140 9.99 -13.30 20.04
C GLU A 140 10.53 -14.59 19.42
N GLN A 141 10.10 -15.77 19.91
CA GLN A 141 10.51 -17.04 19.32
C GLN A 141 9.97 -17.22 17.91
N ALA A 142 8.71 -16.88 17.70
CA ALA A 142 8.07 -16.88 16.40
C ALA A 142 8.75 -15.87 15.44
N ARG A 143 9.07 -14.66 15.94
CA ARG A 143 9.79 -13.65 15.19
C ARG A 143 11.14 -14.18 14.68
N GLU A 144 11.94 -14.82 15.54
CA GLU A 144 13.22 -15.39 15.13
C GLU A 144 13.07 -16.47 14.05
N ILE A 145 12.03 -17.31 14.14
CA ILE A 145 11.74 -18.35 13.14
C ILE A 145 11.37 -17.71 11.80
N ILE A 146 10.53 -16.65 11.84
CA ILE A 146 10.11 -15.92 10.66
C ILE A 146 11.29 -15.22 10.00
N HIS A 147 12.13 -14.51 10.78
CA HIS A 147 13.33 -13.82 10.30
C HIS A 147 14.31 -14.72 9.55
N LYS A 148 14.50 -15.93 10.01
CA LYS A 148 15.39 -16.90 9.32
C LYS A 148 14.93 -17.23 7.89
N ARG A 149 13.64 -17.06 7.60
CA ARG A 149 13.06 -17.36 6.29
C ARG A 149 12.76 -16.12 5.45
N SER A 150 12.26 -15.08 6.06
CA SER A 150 11.78 -13.89 5.38
C SER A 150 12.10 -12.65 6.21
N ASP A 151 13.37 -12.33 6.25
CA ASP A 151 13.79 -11.04 6.80
C ASP A 151 13.39 -9.92 5.86
N VAL A 152 12.82 -8.85 6.43
CA VAL A 152 12.21 -7.76 5.69
C VAL A 152 12.98 -6.48 6.00
N SER A 153 13.44 -5.80 4.96
CA SER A 153 14.26 -4.60 5.03
C SER A 153 13.63 -3.42 4.29
N VAL A 154 14.08 -2.21 4.59
CA VAL A 154 13.70 -1.02 3.83
C VAL A 154 14.06 -1.19 2.35
N GLY A 155 13.12 -0.89 1.48
CA GLY A 155 13.24 -1.10 0.03
C GLY A 155 12.67 -2.42 -0.47
N ASP A 156 12.31 -3.35 0.42
CA ASP A 156 11.64 -4.58 0.03
C ASP A 156 10.17 -4.33 -0.33
N ILE A 157 9.66 -5.16 -1.22
CA ILE A 157 8.26 -5.12 -1.64
C ILE A 157 7.54 -6.36 -1.11
N LEU A 158 6.58 -6.16 -0.22
CA LEU A 158 5.62 -7.19 0.15
C LEU A 158 4.62 -7.36 -0.99
N PHE A 159 4.45 -8.58 -1.46
CA PHE A 159 3.54 -8.89 -2.57
C PHE A 159 2.58 -10.01 -2.19
N ALA A 160 1.28 -9.77 -2.37
CA ALA A 160 0.26 -10.78 -2.14
C ALA A 160 0.24 -11.80 -3.29
N SER A 161 0.80 -12.97 -3.05
CA SER A 161 0.81 -14.11 -3.99
C SER A 161 -0.45 -14.98 -3.90
N ILE A 162 -1.30 -14.76 -2.90
CA ILE A 162 -2.57 -15.44 -2.66
C ILE A 162 -3.70 -14.41 -2.75
N ALA A 163 -4.89 -14.84 -3.10
CA ALA A 163 -6.04 -13.94 -3.28
C ALA A 163 -6.32 -13.06 -2.03
N PRO A 164 -6.55 -11.76 -2.22
CA PRO A 164 -6.61 -11.03 -3.48
C PRO A 164 -5.22 -10.71 -4.05
N LEU A 165 -4.97 -11.18 -5.27
CA LEU A 165 -3.68 -10.99 -5.96
C LEU A 165 -3.39 -9.52 -6.27
N GLY A 166 -2.10 -9.19 -6.36
CA GLY A 166 -1.65 -7.89 -6.86
C GLY A 166 -1.57 -6.79 -5.80
N ARG A 167 -1.97 -7.05 -4.56
CA ARG A 167 -1.69 -6.10 -3.47
C ARG A 167 -0.20 -6.10 -3.19
N CYS A 168 0.40 -4.93 -3.17
CA CYS A 168 1.82 -4.77 -2.86
C CYS A 168 2.02 -3.58 -1.92
N TYR A 169 3.11 -3.62 -1.17
CA TYR A 169 3.53 -2.56 -0.27
C TYR A 169 5.05 -2.42 -0.31
N LEU A 170 5.54 -1.21 -0.57
CA LEU A 170 6.97 -0.90 -0.47
C LEU A 170 7.31 -0.54 0.97
N ILE A 171 8.24 -1.25 1.57
CA ILE A 171 8.71 -0.97 2.92
C ILE A 171 9.62 0.25 2.90
N GLN A 172 9.11 1.36 3.40
CA GLN A 172 9.84 2.61 3.53
C GLN A 172 10.46 2.76 4.92
N ASN A 173 9.73 2.34 5.94
CA ASN A 173 10.19 2.30 7.32
C ASN A 173 9.75 0.95 7.90
N PRO A 174 10.67 0.07 8.30
CA PRO A 174 10.28 -1.17 8.97
C PRO A 174 9.52 -0.82 10.25
N PRO A 175 8.47 -1.55 10.61
CA PRO A 175 7.85 -1.43 11.91
C PRO A 175 8.90 -1.73 12.99
N GLU A 176 8.94 -0.88 14.02
CA GLU A 176 9.79 -1.06 15.21
C GLU A 176 9.42 -2.32 15.99
#